data_b8b6365859f0c41aaeb6764ab96645df
#
_entry.id   b8b6365859f0c41aaeb6764ab96645df
#
_cell.length_a   1.000
_cell.length_b   1.000
_cell.length_c   1.000
_cell.angle_alpha   90.00
_cell.angle_beta   90.00
_cell.angle_gamma   90.00
#
_symmetry.space_group_name_H-M   'P 1'
#
loop_
_entity.id
_entity.type
_entity.pdbx_description
1 polymer ?
#
loop_
_entity_poly.entity_id
_entity_poly.type
_entity_poly.pdbx_seq_one_letter_code
_entity_poly.pdbx_strand_id
1 'polypeptide(L)'
;MRMKRKRIDIYTIDIGGGHIAPAQAIKQQFDIRGDKDLDVRVVNLGIELNATFLRFLYKFYWAQALRYPPLINAFYRGADNPFLMKMADRMLGITTLPKFVRYLEREKPDVVVSTYFTFTHYLEMLKRVDQLDATAVVLNPEPFDSHQIWFSPVFDWSMVFSQKSHDEIVEKGIPAQKLKTFHFPIKPSFSPRTQPPPVLRAQLGLQKKPFTVLLFFGAEGVGPVRKSLDALIQAGLSMQVVVVCGRNQKLKDEIDRLAATDTGTVHIEARGYVTNLADFIAAADVVVGKSGPNQVFETLLQCRPLIISSFLANEKETTDWVIHNKLGWLTRSPAHLAALLARLASHPEVLREYQDSIRRMRLRSGAPEIAEFLAGLARQKRPPRKRPMADALRKFRDRVVAEGEALGKRIEATANEGRIQTAAAVRRARSTIRSRAGQGAAARTRRVSTRAVKATPATPATRRAPPRPR
;
A
#
# COMPACT_ATOMS: atom_id res chain seq x y z
N MET A 1 -5.21 44.40 -17.60
CA MET A 1 -5.01 43.07 -18.15
C MET A 1 -4.95 42.05 -16.99
N ARG A 2 -5.92 41.14 -16.85
CA ARG A 2 -5.92 40.15 -15.76
C ARG A 2 -4.79 39.16 -16.05
N MET A 3 -3.72 39.15 -15.27
CA MET A 3 -2.63 38.17 -15.45
C MET A 3 -3.21 36.75 -15.42
N LYS A 4 -2.84 35.94 -16.38
CA LYS A 4 -3.25 34.51 -16.44
C LYS A 4 -2.70 33.80 -15.21
N ARG A 5 -3.57 33.20 -14.38
CA ARG A 5 -3.15 32.44 -13.22
C ARG A 5 -2.29 31.27 -13.65
N LYS A 6 -1.22 31.01 -12.89
CA LYS A 6 -0.40 29.81 -13.05
C LYS A 6 -1.14 28.61 -12.49
N ARG A 7 -1.05 27.46 -13.17
CA ARG A 7 -1.83 26.28 -12.81
C ARG A 7 -0.97 25.15 -12.29
N ILE A 8 -1.39 24.57 -11.16
CA ILE A 8 -0.80 23.37 -10.54
C ILE A 8 -1.88 22.29 -10.50
N ASP A 9 -1.67 21.19 -11.21
CA ASP A 9 -2.55 20.02 -11.15
C ASP A 9 -1.89 18.91 -10.34
N ILE A 10 -2.58 18.44 -9.29
CA ILE A 10 -2.15 17.31 -8.46
C ILE A 10 -2.98 16.09 -8.85
N TYR A 11 -2.36 15.16 -9.57
CA TYR A 11 -3.01 13.96 -10.10
C TYR A 11 -3.07 12.86 -9.06
N THR A 12 -4.28 12.35 -8.87
CA THR A 12 -4.57 11.27 -7.93
C THR A 12 -5.62 10.33 -8.51
N ILE A 13 -5.91 9.26 -7.80
CA ILE A 13 -7.02 8.36 -8.09
C ILE A 13 -7.77 8.04 -6.79
N ASP A 14 -9.09 7.91 -6.88
CA ASP A 14 -9.94 7.58 -5.72
C ASP A 14 -9.94 6.06 -5.47
N ILE A 15 -8.82 5.56 -4.96
CA ILE A 15 -8.63 4.16 -4.58
C ILE A 15 -7.95 4.15 -3.21
N GLY A 16 -8.76 4.01 -2.15
CA GLY A 16 -8.27 4.14 -0.78
C GLY A 16 -7.87 5.58 -0.41
N GLY A 17 -7.54 5.83 0.85
CA GLY A 17 -7.16 7.16 1.32
C GLY A 17 -5.69 7.53 1.08
N GLY A 18 -4.82 6.56 0.73
CA GLY A 18 -3.37 6.70 0.73
C GLY A 18 -2.85 7.81 -0.19
N HIS A 19 -3.36 7.87 -1.39
CA HIS A 19 -2.89 8.79 -2.45
C HIS A 19 -3.61 10.13 -2.46
N ILE A 20 -4.90 10.15 -2.13
CA ILE A 20 -5.72 11.36 -2.18
C ILE A 20 -5.50 12.28 -0.96
N ALA A 21 -5.22 11.72 0.22
CA ALA A 21 -5.07 12.51 1.43
C ALA A 21 -3.85 13.46 1.37
N PRO A 22 -2.65 13.06 0.93
CA PRO A 22 -1.53 13.95 0.71
C PRO A 22 -1.83 15.06 -0.31
N ALA A 23 -2.50 14.73 -1.43
CA ALA A 23 -2.91 15.70 -2.44
C ALA A 23 -3.88 16.75 -1.87
N GLN A 24 -4.86 16.31 -1.08
CA GLN A 24 -5.80 17.19 -0.39
C GLN A 24 -5.13 18.06 0.67
N ALA A 25 -4.17 17.51 1.41
CA ALA A 25 -3.42 18.27 2.41
C ALA A 25 -2.66 19.45 1.78
N ILE A 26 -1.99 19.22 0.66
CA ILE A 26 -1.30 20.24 -0.10
C ILE A 26 -2.29 21.28 -0.65
N LYS A 27 -3.41 20.82 -1.26
CA LYS A 27 -4.44 21.73 -1.78
C LYS A 27 -5.03 22.62 -0.70
N GLN A 28 -5.39 22.06 0.46
CA GLN A 28 -5.94 22.84 1.59
C GLN A 28 -4.94 23.88 2.10
N GLN A 29 -3.64 23.57 2.03
CA GLN A 29 -2.62 24.55 2.39
C GLN A 29 -2.56 25.70 1.41
N PHE A 30 -2.75 25.47 0.11
CA PHE A 30 -2.90 26.57 -0.86
C PHE A 30 -4.15 27.41 -0.61
N ASP A 31 -5.26 26.79 -0.20
CA ASP A 31 -6.50 27.50 0.14
C ASP A 31 -6.30 28.43 1.36
N ILE A 32 -5.54 27.95 2.37
CA ILE A 32 -5.17 28.76 3.55
C ILE A 32 -4.25 29.91 3.16
N ARG A 33 -3.28 29.69 2.27
CA ARG A 33 -2.35 30.73 1.78
C ARG A 33 -3.04 31.84 0.98
N GLY A 34 -4.10 31.50 0.25
CA GLY A 34 -4.86 32.44 -0.56
C GLY A 34 -4.08 33.01 -1.76
N ASP A 35 -3.16 32.22 -2.36
CA ASP A 35 -2.35 32.65 -3.51
C ASP A 35 -3.23 32.99 -4.73
N LYS A 36 -3.50 34.27 -4.97
CA LYS A 36 -4.42 34.73 -6.02
C LYS A 36 -3.90 34.53 -7.44
N ASP A 37 -2.60 34.39 -7.62
CA ASP A 37 -1.91 34.19 -8.89
C ASP A 37 -1.84 32.70 -9.28
N LEU A 38 -2.30 31.79 -8.41
CA LEU A 38 -2.28 30.34 -8.63
C LEU A 38 -3.71 29.76 -8.77
N ASP A 39 -3.85 28.76 -9.64
CA ASP A 39 -5.02 27.86 -9.74
C ASP A 39 -4.53 26.44 -9.42
N VAL A 40 -4.84 25.94 -8.21
CA VAL A 40 -4.38 24.65 -7.74
C VAL A 40 -5.54 23.66 -7.67
N ARG A 41 -5.40 22.52 -8.33
CA ARG A 41 -6.46 21.51 -8.42
C ARG A 41 -5.97 20.13 -8.03
N VAL A 42 -6.77 19.41 -7.28
CA VAL A 42 -6.64 17.94 -7.11
C VAL A 42 -7.53 17.28 -8.16
N VAL A 43 -6.91 16.58 -9.08
CA VAL A 43 -7.59 16.00 -10.25
C VAL A 43 -7.63 14.48 -10.10
N ASN A 44 -8.84 13.94 -9.95
CA ASN A 44 -9.05 12.49 -10.00
C ASN A 44 -9.05 12.03 -11.46
N LEU A 45 -7.90 11.61 -11.96
CA LEU A 45 -7.75 11.23 -13.36
C LEU A 45 -8.56 9.96 -13.73
N GLY A 46 -8.89 9.10 -12.76
CA GLY A 46 -9.78 7.98 -13.00
C GLY A 46 -11.20 8.40 -13.42
N ILE A 47 -11.66 9.56 -12.92
CA ILE A 47 -12.95 10.18 -13.27
C ILE A 47 -12.79 11.05 -14.51
N GLU A 48 -11.84 11.97 -14.49
CA GLU A 48 -11.62 12.97 -15.54
C GLU A 48 -11.37 12.34 -16.92
N LEU A 49 -10.62 11.24 -16.97
CA LEU A 49 -10.34 10.52 -18.21
C LEU A 49 -11.42 9.51 -18.59
N ASN A 50 -12.51 9.40 -17.80
CA ASN A 50 -13.52 8.35 -17.94
C ASN A 50 -12.86 6.95 -18.07
N ALA A 51 -11.91 6.67 -17.19
CA ALA A 51 -11.14 5.43 -17.18
C ALA A 51 -11.86 4.33 -16.40
N THR A 52 -13.10 4.01 -16.81
CA THR A 52 -14.00 3.06 -16.10
C THR A 52 -13.36 1.70 -15.92
N PHE A 53 -12.66 1.19 -16.94
CA PHE A 53 -11.97 -0.10 -16.87
C PHE A 53 -10.82 -0.07 -15.84
N LEU A 54 -10.03 0.99 -15.83
CA LEU A 54 -8.94 1.16 -14.85
C LEU A 54 -9.50 1.21 -13.41
N ARG A 55 -10.58 1.95 -13.20
CA ARG A 55 -11.27 2.02 -11.90
C ARG A 55 -11.82 0.66 -11.46
N PHE A 56 -12.42 -0.09 -12.39
CA PHE A 56 -12.90 -1.44 -12.12
C PHE A 56 -11.73 -2.38 -11.73
N LEU A 57 -10.65 -2.36 -12.50
CA LEU A 57 -9.47 -3.20 -12.26
C LEU A 57 -8.85 -2.93 -10.88
N TYR A 58 -8.73 -1.66 -10.49
CA TYR A 58 -8.21 -1.29 -9.18
C TYR A 58 -9.16 -1.66 -8.04
N LYS A 59 -10.46 -1.47 -8.20
CA LYS A 59 -11.44 -1.92 -7.19
C LYS A 59 -11.38 -3.44 -7.02
N PHE A 60 -11.27 -4.17 -8.12
CA PHE A 60 -11.11 -5.63 -8.10
C PHE A 60 -9.81 -6.03 -7.40
N TYR A 61 -8.67 -5.40 -7.74
CA TYR A 61 -7.38 -5.63 -7.09
C TYR A 61 -7.48 -5.42 -5.56
N TRP A 62 -8.07 -4.32 -5.11
CA TRP A 62 -8.24 -4.03 -3.69
C TRP A 62 -9.16 -5.02 -3.00
N ALA A 63 -10.25 -5.44 -3.63
CA ALA A 63 -11.13 -6.47 -3.09
C ALA A 63 -10.38 -7.79 -2.89
N GLN A 64 -9.49 -8.16 -3.84
CA GLN A 64 -8.65 -9.35 -3.71
C GLN A 64 -7.55 -9.17 -2.68
N ALA A 65 -6.93 -7.99 -2.58
CA ALA A 65 -5.91 -7.67 -1.58
C ALA A 65 -6.42 -7.88 -0.14
N LEU A 66 -7.67 -7.50 0.08
CA LEU A 66 -8.33 -7.68 1.39
C LEU A 66 -8.75 -9.13 1.66
N ARG A 67 -9.08 -9.89 0.60
CA ARG A 67 -9.56 -11.27 0.72
C ARG A 67 -8.42 -12.30 0.79
N TYR A 68 -7.33 -12.05 0.06
CA TYR A 68 -6.19 -12.96 -0.07
C TYR A 68 -4.84 -12.22 0.09
N PRO A 69 -4.53 -11.67 1.28
CA PRO A 69 -3.31 -10.89 1.50
C PRO A 69 -2.00 -11.57 1.09
N PRO A 70 -1.79 -12.90 1.32
CA PRO A 70 -0.56 -13.57 0.91
C PRO A 70 -0.31 -13.55 -0.60
N LEU A 71 -1.37 -13.72 -1.40
CA LEU A 71 -1.29 -13.71 -2.86
C LEU A 71 -0.91 -12.31 -3.38
N ILE A 72 -1.53 -11.29 -2.81
CA ILE A 72 -1.24 -9.89 -3.16
C ILE A 72 0.16 -9.49 -2.71
N ASN A 73 0.60 -9.93 -1.54
CA ASN A 73 1.97 -9.70 -1.07
C ASN A 73 3.02 -10.39 -1.97
N ALA A 74 2.72 -11.60 -2.47
CA ALA A 74 3.57 -12.27 -3.45
C ALA A 74 3.59 -11.53 -4.79
N PHE A 75 2.42 -11.04 -5.25
CA PHE A 75 2.32 -10.21 -6.45
C PHE A 75 3.07 -8.89 -6.29
N TYR A 76 2.94 -8.19 -5.15
CA TYR A 76 3.66 -6.94 -4.88
C TYR A 76 5.18 -7.15 -4.89
N ARG A 77 5.68 -8.23 -4.26
CA ARG A 77 7.11 -8.59 -4.32
C ARG A 77 7.58 -8.96 -5.73
N GLY A 78 6.75 -9.67 -6.49
CA GLY A 78 7.04 -9.99 -7.91
C GLY A 78 6.96 -8.77 -8.82
N ALA A 79 6.15 -7.78 -8.47
CA ALA A 79 6.04 -6.49 -9.13
C ALA A 79 7.24 -5.56 -8.86
N ASP A 80 8.17 -5.96 -8.00
CA ASP A 80 9.50 -5.33 -7.87
C ASP A 80 10.35 -5.54 -9.13
N ASN A 81 9.86 -6.35 -10.07
CA ASN A 81 10.39 -6.36 -11.43
C ASN A 81 9.81 -5.16 -12.20
N PRO A 82 10.60 -4.07 -12.34
CA PRO A 82 10.11 -2.82 -12.95
C PRO A 82 9.68 -3.00 -14.40
N PHE A 83 10.16 -4.05 -15.07
CA PHE A 83 9.81 -4.37 -16.45
C PHE A 83 8.37 -4.89 -16.58
N LEU A 84 7.95 -5.82 -15.72
CA LEU A 84 6.59 -6.39 -15.78
C LEU A 84 5.52 -5.33 -15.44
N MET A 85 5.79 -4.50 -14.43
CA MET A 85 4.86 -3.43 -14.07
C MET A 85 4.77 -2.33 -15.11
N LYS A 86 5.91 -1.90 -15.67
CA LYS A 86 5.93 -0.93 -16.78
C LYS A 86 5.21 -1.48 -18.02
N MET A 87 5.27 -2.76 -18.27
CA MET A 87 4.56 -3.40 -19.37
C MET A 87 3.04 -3.43 -19.13
N ALA A 88 2.60 -3.82 -17.96
CA ALA A 88 1.17 -3.81 -17.60
C ALA A 88 0.58 -2.39 -17.71
N ASP A 89 1.29 -1.38 -17.18
CA ASP A 89 0.88 0.02 -17.27
C ASP A 89 0.88 0.54 -18.71
N ARG A 90 1.82 0.10 -19.55
CA ARG A 90 1.81 0.44 -20.97
C ARG A 90 0.61 -0.14 -21.70
N MET A 91 0.26 -1.40 -21.44
CA MET A 91 -0.95 -2.01 -22.01
C MET A 91 -2.23 -1.28 -21.57
N LEU A 92 -2.33 -0.93 -20.30
CA LEU A 92 -3.42 -0.10 -19.77
C LEU A 92 -3.38 1.32 -20.33
N GLY A 93 -2.17 1.84 -20.62
CA GLY A 93 -1.92 3.16 -21.18
C GLY A 93 -2.44 3.35 -22.61
N ILE A 94 -2.53 2.28 -23.42
CA ILE A 94 -3.00 2.38 -24.82
C ILE A 94 -4.36 3.08 -24.92
N THR A 95 -5.26 2.83 -23.98
CA THR A 95 -6.62 3.40 -23.97
C THR A 95 -6.71 4.74 -23.23
N THR A 96 -5.90 4.95 -22.19
CA THR A 96 -6.01 6.11 -21.29
C THR A 96 -5.01 7.21 -21.58
N LEU A 97 -3.83 6.89 -22.08
CA LEU A 97 -2.80 7.88 -22.39
C LEU A 97 -3.26 8.91 -23.44
N PRO A 98 -3.94 8.55 -24.55
CA PRO A 98 -4.45 9.55 -25.50
C PRO A 98 -5.45 10.52 -24.87
N LYS A 99 -6.24 10.07 -23.91
CA LYS A 99 -7.17 10.91 -23.15
C LYS A 99 -6.41 11.85 -22.22
N PHE A 100 -5.36 11.34 -21.57
CA PHE A 100 -4.51 12.11 -20.68
C PHE A 100 -3.74 13.21 -21.45
N VAL A 101 -3.23 12.90 -22.62
CA VAL A 101 -2.58 13.90 -23.49
C VAL A 101 -3.56 15.01 -23.88
N ARG A 102 -4.78 14.66 -24.33
CA ARG A 102 -5.82 15.65 -24.65
C ARG A 102 -6.20 16.51 -23.43
N TYR A 103 -6.22 15.91 -22.25
CA TYR A 103 -6.41 16.64 -21.01
C TYR A 103 -5.30 17.69 -20.80
N LEU A 104 -4.02 17.28 -20.92
CA LEU A 104 -2.87 18.19 -20.79
C LEU A 104 -2.88 19.34 -21.84
N GLU A 105 -3.27 19.04 -23.08
CA GLU A 105 -3.40 20.05 -24.14
C GLU A 105 -4.50 21.08 -23.87
N ARG A 106 -5.62 20.62 -23.29
CA ARG A 106 -6.75 21.48 -22.91
C ARG A 106 -6.42 22.36 -21.72
N GLU A 107 -5.90 21.76 -20.68
CA GLU A 107 -5.76 22.38 -19.36
C GLU A 107 -4.45 23.18 -19.22
N LYS A 108 -3.39 22.77 -19.91
CA LYS A 108 -2.07 23.42 -19.97
C LYS A 108 -1.50 23.79 -18.60
N PRO A 109 -1.36 22.82 -17.65
CA PRO A 109 -0.82 23.13 -16.34
C PRO A 109 0.64 23.59 -16.42
N ASP A 110 1.05 24.48 -15.52
CA ASP A 110 2.45 24.89 -15.37
C ASP A 110 3.24 23.86 -14.54
N VAL A 111 2.62 23.25 -13.52
CA VAL A 111 3.19 22.19 -12.70
C VAL A 111 2.21 21.02 -12.64
N VAL A 112 2.73 19.82 -12.78
CA VAL A 112 1.98 18.56 -12.56
C VAL A 112 2.63 17.79 -11.44
N VAL A 113 1.82 17.36 -10.46
CA VAL A 113 2.28 16.51 -9.35
C VAL A 113 1.56 15.18 -9.45
N SER A 114 2.29 14.09 -9.58
CA SER A 114 1.69 12.76 -9.56
C SER A 114 1.81 12.13 -8.17
N THR A 115 0.68 11.70 -7.60
CA THR A 115 0.62 10.92 -6.36
C THR A 115 0.28 9.45 -6.61
N TYR A 116 0.23 9.03 -7.91
CA TYR A 116 -0.16 7.69 -8.28
C TYR A 116 0.71 7.12 -9.40
N PHE A 117 1.25 5.92 -9.24
CA PHE A 117 2.28 5.34 -10.09
C PHE A 117 1.91 5.27 -11.59
N THR A 118 0.67 4.94 -11.96
CA THR A 118 0.24 4.88 -13.37
C THR A 118 0.40 6.24 -14.06
N PHE A 119 0.01 7.33 -13.41
CA PHE A 119 0.16 8.67 -13.99
C PHE A 119 1.61 9.15 -13.95
N THR A 120 2.39 8.68 -12.97
CA THR A 120 3.85 8.85 -12.94
C THR A 120 4.48 8.27 -14.21
N HIS A 121 4.09 7.05 -14.62
CA HIS A 121 4.58 6.46 -15.86
C HIS A 121 4.15 7.22 -17.11
N TYR A 122 2.92 7.74 -17.17
CA TYR A 122 2.49 8.54 -18.32
C TYR A 122 3.29 9.86 -18.42
N LEU A 123 3.55 10.51 -17.30
CA LEU A 123 4.41 11.69 -17.25
C LEU A 123 5.86 11.34 -17.65
N GLU A 124 6.39 10.22 -17.18
CA GLU A 124 7.72 9.72 -17.59
C GLU A 124 7.81 9.54 -19.10
N MET A 125 6.81 8.88 -19.70
CA MET A 125 6.78 8.65 -21.15
C MET A 125 6.76 9.95 -21.92
N LEU A 126 5.95 10.94 -21.52
CA LEU A 126 5.87 12.25 -22.16
C LEU A 126 7.17 13.05 -22.00
N LYS A 127 7.82 12.98 -20.84
CA LYS A 127 9.11 13.62 -20.58
C LYS A 127 10.22 13.02 -21.45
N ARG A 128 10.27 11.68 -21.57
CA ARG A 128 11.30 11.00 -22.40
C ARG A 128 11.24 11.37 -23.87
N VAL A 129 10.12 11.81 -24.39
CA VAL A 129 9.95 12.23 -25.77
C VAL A 129 9.86 13.77 -25.92
N ASP A 130 10.18 14.52 -24.87
CA ASP A 130 10.16 15.98 -24.82
C ASP A 130 8.78 16.58 -25.20
N GLN A 131 7.73 16.00 -24.65
CA GLN A 131 6.34 16.38 -25.00
C GLN A 131 5.51 16.86 -23.79
N LEU A 132 6.14 17.08 -22.64
CA LEU A 132 5.51 17.63 -21.47
C LEU A 132 6.04 19.04 -21.19
N ASP A 133 5.21 20.06 -21.39
CA ASP A 133 5.57 21.45 -21.09
C ASP A 133 5.55 21.76 -19.59
N ALA A 134 4.83 20.97 -18.78
CA ALA A 134 4.69 21.15 -17.35
C ALA A 134 5.95 20.73 -16.58
N THR A 135 6.29 21.38 -15.43
CA THR A 135 7.23 20.79 -14.46
C THR A 135 6.61 19.51 -13.90
N ALA A 136 7.27 18.39 -14.12
CA ALA A 136 6.83 17.10 -13.62
C ALA A 136 7.42 16.85 -12.25
N VAL A 137 6.55 16.73 -11.26
CA VAL A 137 6.89 16.43 -9.87
C VAL A 137 6.25 15.10 -9.49
N VAL A 138 6.99 14.22 -8.87
CA VAL A 138 6.46 12.98 -8.30
C VAL A 138 6.41 13.12 -6.78
N LEU A 139 5.29 12.74 -6.20
CA LEU A 139 5.10 12.60 -4.76
C LEU A 139 4.91 11.11 -4.46
N ASN A 140 5.93 10.47 -3.87
CA ASN A 140 5.79 9.11 -3.37
C ASN A 140 5.02 9.13 -2.04
N PRO A 141 3.80 8.58 -1.95
CA PRO A 141 3.03 8.59 -0.71
C PRO A 141 3.51 7.60 0.35
N GLU A 142 4.51 6.77 0.02
CA GLU A 142 5.12 5.80 0.93
C GLU A 142 6.41 6.40 1.52
N PRO A 143 6.40 6.85 2.79
CA PRO A 143 7.49 7.67 3.33
C PRO A 143 8.80 6.93 3.54
N PHE A 144 8.76 5.61 3.67
CA PHE A 144 9.93 4.78 3.97
C PHE A 144 10.20 3.73 2.90
N ASP A 145 9.35 3.62 1.88
CA ASP A 145 9.52 2.71 0.75
C ASP A 145 10.06 3.48 -0.46
N SER A 146 11.17 2.99 -1.01
CA SER A 146 11.87 3.53 -2.18
C SER A 146 11.65 2.68 -3.44
N HIS A 147 10.46 2.07 -3.59
CA HIS A 147 10.14 1.22 -4.75
C HIS A 147 10.36 1.96 -6.07
N GLN A 148 11.09 1.32 -7.00
CA GLN A 148 11.51 1.96 -8.27
C GLN A 148 10.36 2.43 -9.16
N ILE A 149 9.14 1.90 -8.96
CA ILE A 149 7.94 2.27 -9.72
C ILE A 149 7.62 3.78 -9.62
N TRP A 150 8.04 4.44 -8.52
CA TRP A 150 7.77 5.85 -8.27
C TRP A 150 8.78 6.79 -8.89
N PHE A 151 9.99 6.34 -9.23
CA PHE A 151 11.10 7.22 -9.51
C PHE A 151 11.66 7.05 -10.91
N SER A 152 12.05 8.17 -11.53
CA SER A 152 12.75 8.20 -12.81
C SER A 152 13.62 9.45 -12.89
N PRO A 153 14.84 9.36 -13.45
CA PRO A 153 15.74 10.51 -13.58
C PRO A 153 15.24 11.58 -14.57
N VAL A 154 14.16 11.31 -15.32
CA VAL A 154 13.60 12.28 -16.27
C VAL A 154 12.67 13.31 -15.63
N PHE A 155 12.16 13.04 -14.42
CA PHE A 155 11.36 14.03 -13.70
C PHE A 155 12.18 15.25 -13.32
N ASP A 156 11.51 16.39 -13.21
CA ASP A 156 12.16 17.61 -12.75
C ASP A 156 12.43 17.52 -11.25
N TRP A 157 11.46 16.96 -10.49
CA TRP A 157 11.57 16.77 -9.04
C TRP A 157 10.88 15.49 -8.57
N SER A 158 11.44 14.87 -7.54
CA SER A 158 10.79 13.80 -6.78
C SER A 158 10.79 14.18 -5.30
N MET A 159 9.60 14.17 -4.68
CA MET A 159 9.41 14.45 -3.27
C MET A 159 9.42 13.15 -2.47
N VAL A 160 10.22 13.11 -1.42
CA VAL A 160 10.36 11.99 -0.47
C VAL A 160 10.15 12.50 0.95
N PHE A 161 9.84 11.60 1.89
CA PHE A 161 9.42 11.96 3.24
C PHE A 161 10.32 11.41 4.35
N SER A 162 11.45 10.82 3.99
CA SER A 162 12.49 10.39 4.94
C SER A 162 13.86 10.48 4.31
N GLN A 163 14.89 10.64 5.16
CA GLN A 163 16.28 10.60 4.72
C GLN A 163 16.63 9.19 4.19
N LYS A 164 16.11 8.13 4.81
CA LYS A 164 16.27 6.75 4.33
C LYS A 164 15.84 6.60 2.87
N SER A 165 14.61 7.03 2.54
CA SER A 165 14.12 6.97 1.14
C SER A 165 14.96 7.83 0.20
N HIS A 166 15.40 9.01 0.63
CA HIS A 166 16.28 9.86 -0.16
C HIS A 166 17.57 9.11 -0.55
N ASP A 167 18.27 8.54 0.42
CA ASP A 167 19.55 7.91 0.21
C ASP A 167 19.44 6.65 -0.66
N GLU A 168 18.44 5.79 -0.39
CA GLU A 168 18.17 4.59 -1.19
C GLU A 168 17.81 4.92 -2.65
N ILE A 169 17.12 6.04 -2.89
CA ILE A 169 16.75 6.48 -4.25
C ILE A 169 17.96 7.03 -4.99
N VAL A 170 18.86 7.73 -4.30
CA VAL A 170 20.16 8.15 -4.86
C VAL A 170 21.00 6.94 -5.25
N GLU A 171 21.08 5.93 -4.39
CA GLU A 171 21.78 4.66 -4.68
C GLU A 171 21.19 3.94 -5.92
N LYS A 172 19.87 4.08 -6.14
CA LYS A 172 19.17 3.56 -7.34
C LYS A 172 19.37 4.41 -8.59
N GLY A 173 20.25 5.44 -8.55
CA GLY A 173 20.66 6.24 -9.70
C GLY A 173 19.80 7.45 -10.02
N ILE A 174 18.95 7.90 -9.09
CA ILE A 174 18.25 9.19 -9.24
C ILE A 174 19.18 10.31 -8.72
N PRO A 175 19.45 11.36 -9.51
CA PRO A 175 20.32 12.45 -9.09
C PRO A 175 19.78 13.16 -7.84
N ALA A 176 20.63 13.29 -6.80
CA ALA A 176 20.26 13.90 -5.52
C ALA A 176 19.67 15.32 -5.67
N GLN A 177 20.16 16.10 -6.63
CA GLN A 177 19.66 17.47 -6.91
C GLN A 177 18.22 17.49 -7.44
N LYS A 178 17.67 16.34 -7.83
CA LYS A 178 16.26 16.19 -8.26
C LYS A 178 15.36 15.66 -7.14
N LEU A 179 15.95 15.36 -5.99
CA LEU A 179 15.21 14.90 -4.82
C LEU A 179 15.00 16.07 -3.84
N LYS A 180 13.81 16.09 -3.24
CA LYS A 180 13.49 17.03 -2.17
C LYS A 180 12.85 16.29 -1.02
N THR A 181 13.50 16.32 0.14
CA THR A 181 12.97 15.73 1.36
C THR A 181 12.10 16.72 2.10
N PHE A 182 10.89 16.29 2.48
CA PHE A 182 9.92 17.05 3.25
C PHE A 182 9.41 16.22 4.43
N HIS A 183 8.73 16.86 5.38
CA HIS A 183 7.84 16.14 6.28
C HIS A 183 6.65 15.59 5.50
N PHE A 184 6.02 14.52 6.02
CA PHE A 184 4.84 13.93 5.38
C PHE A 184 3.67 14.93 5.38
N PRO A 185 2.97 15.15 4.25
CA PRO A 185 1.89 16.13 4.17
C PRO A 185 0.62 15.63 4.84
N ILE A 186 0.18 16.32 5.88
CA ILE A 186 -1.01 16.03 6.67
C ILE A 186 -1.98 17.18 6.56
N LYS A 187 -3.28 16.89 6.50
CA LYS A 187 -4.33 17.91 6.40
C LYS A 187 -4.32 18.85 7.62
N PRO A 188 -4.58 20.14 7.44
CA PRO A 188 -4.67 21.11 8.54
C PRO A 188 -5.67 20.72 9.62
N SER A 189 -6.74 19.97 9.27
CA SER A 189 -7.70 19.44 10.24
C SER A 189 -7.10 18.53 11.30
N PHE A 190 -5.90 17.96 11.06
CA PHE A 190 -5.13 17.16 12.02
C PHE A 190 -4.07 17.94 12.79
N SER A 191 -4.10 19.26 12.77
CA SER A 191 -3.23 20.06 13.65
C SER A 191 -3.38 19.60 15.12
N PRO A 192 -2.26 19.55 15.87
CA PRO A 192 -2.26 19.07 17.25
C PRO A 192 -3.35 19.74 18.11
N ARG A 193 -4.08 18.95 18.87
CA ARG A 193 -5.07 19.45 19.83
C ARG A 193 -4.36 19.86 21.13
N THR A 194 -4.72 21.03 21.64
CA THR A 194 -4.19 21.55 22.89
C THR A 194 -5.06 21.20 24.11
N GLN A 195 -6.32 20.84 23.86
CA GLN A 195 -7.25 20.48 24.92
C GLN A 195 -6.89 19.11 25.53
N PRO A 196 -7.02 18.95 26.88
CA PRO A 196 -6.79 17.68 27.54
C PRO A 196 -7.79 16.59 27.09
N PRO A 197 -7.40 15.31 27.05
CA PRO A 197 -8.27 14.22 26.61
C PRO A 197 -9.64 14.16 27.31
N PRO A 198 -9.78 14.39 28.65
CA PRO A 198 -11.09 14.37 29.28
C PRO A 198 -12.05 15.45 28.79
N VAL A 199 -11.52 16.62 28.37
CA VAL A 199 -12.33 17.71 27.80
C VAL A 199 -12.83 17.31 26.41
N LEU A 200 -11.93 16.78 25.57
CA LEU A 200 -12.29 16.29 24.24
C LEU A 200 -13.31 15.13 24.32
N ARG A 201 -13.13 14.20 25.27
CA ARG A 201 -14.10 13.12 25.52
C ARG A 201 -15.49 13.67 25.84
N ALA A 202 -15.58 14.65 26.72
CA ALA A 202 -16.87 15.30 27.04
C ALA A 202 -17.52 15.94 25.81
N GLN A 203 -16.75 16.65 24.98
CA GLN A 203 -17.24 17.28 23.75
C GLN A 203 -17.73 16.25 22.70
N LEU A 204 -17.13 15.04 22.70
CA LEU A 204 -17.48 13.94 21.80
C LEU A 204 -18.62 13.05 22.34
N GLY A 205 -19.15 13.35 23.55
CA GLY A 205 -20.17 12.53 24.24
C GLY A 205 -19.61 11.23 24.81
N LEU A 206 -18.29 11.16 25.06
CA LEU A 206 -17.59 9.99 25.58
C LEU A 206 -17.43 10.09 27.13
N GLN A 207 -17.22 8.95 27.78
CA GLN A 207 -16.92 8.93 29.21
C GLN A 207 -15.55 9.57 29.50
N LYS A 208 -15.46 10.43 30.52
CA LYS A 208 -14.25 11.23 30.82
C LYS A 208 -13.09 10.43 31.39
N LYS A 209 -13.38 9.47 32.28
CA LYS A 209 -12.37 8.80 33.14
C LYS A 209 -11.81 7.47 32.64
N PRO A 210 -12.55 6.58 31.92
CA PRO A 210 -12.02 5.28 31.54
C PRO A 210 -10.83 5.38 30.62
N PHE A 211 -9.92 4.38 30.67
CA PHE A 211 -8.90 4.18 29.64
C PHE A 211 -9.59 4.04 28.28
N THR A 212 -9.25 4.90 27.34
CA THR A 212 -9.97 5.05 26.06
C THR A 212 -9.13 4.59 24.89
N VAL A 213 -9.63 3.60 24.18
CA VAL A 213 -9.04 3.02 22.98
C VAL A 213 -9.83 3.47 21.77
N LEU A 214 -9.16 4.02 20.75
CA LEU A 214 -9.75 4.29 19.45
C LEU A 214 -9.40 3.17 18.48
N LEU A 215 -10.38 2.41 17.98
CA LEU A 215 -10.21 1.48 16.87
C LEU A 215 -10.55 2.18 15.54
N PHE A 216 -9.55 2.31 14.66
CA PHE A 216 -9.71 2.99 13.37
C PHE A 216 -8.85 2.32 12.30
N PHE A 217 -9.48 1.82 11.22
CA PHE A 217 -8.82 1.09 10.12
C PHE A 217 -9.00 1.80 8.76
N GLY A 218 -8.85 3.12 8.75
CA GLY A 218 -9.01 3.94 7.55
C GLY A 218 -10.47 4.20 7.18
N ALA A 219 -10.68 4.94 6.09
CA ALA A 219 -12.00 5.41 5.68
C ALA A 219 -12.99 4.30 5.32
N GLU A 220 -12.51 3.13 4.91
CA GLU A 220 -13.34 1.97 4.54
C GLU A 220 -13.58 1.01 5.71
N GLY A 221 -13.01 1.27 6.90
CA GLY A 221 -13.23 0.48 8.11
C GLY A 221 -12.86 -1.00 7.98
N VAL A 222 -11.81 -1.32 7.22
CA VAL A 222 -11.42 -2.71 6.95
C VAL A 222 -10.27 -3.14 7.86
N GLY A 223 -10.58 -3.98 8.85
CA GLY A 223 -9.62 -4.52 9.81
C GLY A 223 -10.27 -5.57 10.72
N PRO A 224 -9.51 -6.17 11.64
CA PRO A 224 -9.99 -7.23 12.53
C PRO A 224 -10.82 -6.68 13.71
N VAL A 225 -11.71 -5.70 13.46
CA VAL A 225 -12.44 -4.95 14.51
C VAL A 225 -13.22 -5.89 15.40
N ARG A 226 -14.10 -6.74 14.83
CA ARG A 226 -14.97 -7.64 15.60
C ARG A 226 -14.16 -8.60 16.49
N LYS A 227 -13.15 -9.26 15.92
CA LYS A 227 -12.28 -10.17 16.66
C LYS A 227 -11.50 -9.47 17.77
N SER A 228 -11.11 -8.21 17.56
CA SER A 228 -10.46 -7.40 18.58
C SER A 228 -11.40 -7.12 19.74
N LEU A 229 -12.64 -6.70 19.47
CA LEU A 229 -13.64 -6.44 20.51
C LEU A 229 -14.00 -7.72 21.31
N ASP A 230 -14.22 -8.84 20.61
CA ASP A 230 -14.49 -10.12 21.26
C ASP A 230 -13.37 -10.50 22.25
N ALA A 231 -12.11 -10.29 21.87
CA ALA A 231 -10.98 -10.58 22.76
C ALA A 231 -10.90 -9.65 23.96
N LEU A 232 -11.28 -8.36 23.82
CA LEU A 232 -11.32 -7.40 24.92
C LEU A 232 -12.44 -7.74 25.92
N ILE A 233 -13.61 -8.12 25.42
CA ILE A 233 -14.77 -8.54 26.23
C ILE A 233 -14.41 -9.83 27.00
N GLN A 234 -13.87 -10.84 26.29
CA GLN A 234 -13.44 -12.10 26.92
C GLN A 234 -12.37 -11.91 28.01
N ALA A 235 -11.50 -10.93 27.83
CA ALA A 235 -10.47 -10.60 28.81
C ALA A 235 -11.01 -9.80 30.02
N GLY A 236 -12.28 -9.41 30.06
CA GLY A 236 -12.91 -8.68 31.14
C GLY A 236 -12.29 -7.31 31.42
N LEU A 237 -11.78 -6.62 30.39
CA LEU A 237 -11.07 -5.37 30.56
C LEU A 237 -12.02 -4.20 30.82
N SER A 238 -11.69 -3.39 31.84
CA SER A 238 -12.47 -2.17 32.14
C SER A 238 -11.92 -1.00 31.31
N MET A 239 -12.57 -0.69 30.18
CA MET A 239 -12.17 0.38 29.31
C MET A 239 -13.29 0.88 28.39
N GLN A 240 -13.10 2.06 27.82
CA GLN A 240 -13.93 2.59 26.73
C GLN A 240 -13.29 2.33 25.38
N VAL A 241 -14.04 1.75 24.46
CA VAL A 241 -13.58 1.49 23.07
C VAL A 241 -14.46 2.24 22.11
N VAL A 242 -13.87 3.20 21.41
CA VAL A 242 -14.53 3.94 20.34
C VAL A 242 -14.14 3.33 19.01
N VAL A 243 -15.11 2.91 18.22
CA VAL A 243 -14.88 2.31 16.89
C VAL A 243 -15.32 3.28 15.82
N VAL A 244 -14.36 3.80 15.03
CA VAL A 244 -14.68 4.61 13.85
C VAL A 244 -14.74 3.68 12.62
N CYS A 245 -15.97 3.36 12.21
CA CYS A 245 -16.26 2.42 11.13
C CYS A 245 -16.07 3.03 9.73
N GLY A 246 -15.87 4.34 9.63
CA GLY A 246 -15.76 5.04 8.34
C GLY A 246 -17.05 4.91 7.52
N ARG A 247 -16.91 4.61 6.23
CA ARG A 247 -18.04 4.41 5.30
C ARG A 247 -18.67 3.02 5.38
N ASN A 248 -18.17 2.15 6.26
CA ASN A 248 -18.66 0.77 6.40
C ASN A 248 -19.89 0.71 7.31
N GLN A 249 -21.06 0.97 6.74
CA GLN A 249 -22.33 0.94 7.49
C GLN A 249 -22.62 -0.45 8.06
N LYS A 250 -22.27 -1.53 7.34
CA LYS A 250 -22.46 -2.91 7.84
C LYS A 250 -21.66 -3.17 9.11
N LEU A 251 -20.41 -2.70 9.16
CA LEU A 251 -19.58 -2.80 10.34
C LEU A 251 -20.19 -1.98 11.49
N LYS A 252 -20.65 -0.76 11.22
CA LYS A 252 -21.29 0.07 12.24
C LYS A 252 -22.50 -0.64 12.84
N ASP A 253 -23.41 -1.16 12.01
CA ASP A 253 -24.61 -1.87 12.47
C ASP A 253 -24.26 -3.15 13.27
N GLU A 254 -23.18 -3.83 12.90
CA GLU A 254 -22.65 -4.98 13.65
C GLU A 254 -22.15 -4.56 15.04
N ILE A 255 -21.38 -3.48 15.13
CA ILE A 255 -20.81 -3.01 16.39
C ILE A 255 -21.90 -2.40 17.29
N ASP A 256 -22.88 -1.69 16.73
CA ASP A 256 -24.04 -1.19 17.50
C ASP A 256 -24.83 -2.35 18.16
N ARG A 257 -25.04 -3.44 17.41
CA ARG A 257 -25.67 -4.65 17.96
C ARG A 257 -24.83 -5.29 19.05
N LEU A 258 -23.52 -5.37 18.86
CA LEU A 258 -22.62 -5.87 19.90
C LEU A 258 -22.66 -4.99 21.16
N ALA A 259 -22.61 -3.67 21.00
CA ALA A 259 -22.67 -2.73 22.12
C ALA A 259 -24.00 -2.78 22.89
N ALA A 260 -25.08 -3.25 22.27
CA ALA A 260 -26.39 -3.46 22.90
C ALA A 260 -26.48 -4.78 23.71
N THR A 261 -25.49 -5.67 23.60
CA THR A 261 -25.41 -6.90 24.42
C THR A 261 -24.66 -6.64 25.73
N ASP A 262 -24.62 -7.64 26.61
CA ASP A 262 -23.76 -7.56 27.78
C ASP A 262 -22.27 -7.67 27.37
N THR A 263 -21.57 -6.56 27.40
CA THR A 263 -20.15 -6.44 27.12
C THR A 263 -19.30 -6.38 28.39
N GLY A 264 -19.89 -6.67 29.55
CA GLY A 264 -19.22 -6.61 30.84
C GLY A 264 -18.73 -5.19 31.17
N THR A 265 -17.43 -5.07 31.44
CA THR A 265 -16.81 -3.78 31.79
C THR A 265 -16.23 -3.01 30.56
N VAL A 266 -16.41 -3.53 29.35
CA VAL A 266 -15.98 -2.86 28.11
C VAL A 266 -17.12 -1.98 27.61
N HIS A 267 -16.95 -0.67 27.66
CA HIS A 267 -17.93 0.26 27.08
C HIS A 267 -17.60 0.52 25.60
N ILE A 268 -18.48 0.10 24.68
CA ILE A 268 -18.26 0.17 23.22
C ILE A 268 -19.14 1.26 22.61
N GLU A 269 -18.52 2.14 21.82
CA GLU A 269 -19.22 3.12 21.00
C GLU A 269 -18.84 3.02 19.53
N ALA A 270 -19.82 2.82 18.64
CA ALA A 270 -19.62 2.86 17.21
C ALA A 270 -19.90 4.25 16.62
N ARG A 271 -18.99 4.73 15.81
CA ARG A 271 -19.15 5.95 14.99
C ARG A 271 -19.03 5.57 13.51
N GLY A 272 -19.86 6.16 12.67
CA GLY A 272 -19.74 6.04 11.21
C GLY A 272 -18.58 6.86 10.66
N TYR A 273 -18.78 7.47 9.50
CA TYR A 273 -17.83 8.43 8.96
C TYR A 273 -17.83 9.72 9.77
N VAL A 274 -16.68 10.08 10.33
CA VAL A 274 -16.50 11.31 11.12
C VAL A 274 -15.62 12.30 10.35
N THR A 275 -15.94 13.58 10.45
CA THR A 275 -15.13 14.68 9.83
C THR A 275 -14.09 15.24 10.79
N ASN A 276 -14.27 15.00 12.09
CA ASN A 276 -13.42 15.46 13.19
C ASN A 276 -12.58 14.32 13.81
N LEU A 277 -12.04 13.42 12.97
CA LEU A 277 -11.26 12.26 13.43
C LEU A 277 -10.08 12.67 14.32
N ALA A 278 -9.46 13.82 14.08
CA ALA A 278 -8.37 14.33 14.92
C ALA A 278 -8.78 14.49 16.40
N ASP A 279 -10.04 14.87 16.66
CA ASP A 279 -10.56 15.03 18.02
C ASP A 279 -10.70 13.65 18.70
N PHE A 280 -11.19 12.64 17.98
CA PHE A 280 -11.26 11.26 18.47
C PHE A 280 -9.88 10.67 18.76
N ILE A 281 -8.89 10.92 17.86
CA ILE A 281 -7.51 10.50 18.07
C ILE A 281 -6.95 11.17 19.34
N ALA A 282 -7.11 12.49 19.47
CA ALA A 282 -6.60 13.25 20.62
C ALA A 282 -7.32 12.90 21.93
N ALA A 283 -8.58 12.48 21.87
CA ALA A 283 -9.36 12.03 23.04
C ALA A 283 -8.97 10.63 23.53
N ALA A 284 -8.39 9.79 22.68
CA ALA A 284 -7.96 8.45 23.04
C ALA A 284 -6.66 8.45 23.86
N ASP A 285 -6.40 7.39 24.63
CA ASP A 285 -5.11 7.13 25.25
C ASP A 285 -4.18 6.42 24.26
N VAL A 286 -4.75 5.55 23.44
CA VAL A 286 -4.04 4.79 22.41
C VAL A 286 -4.95 4.55 21.19
N VAL A 287 -4.36 4.49 20.01
CA VAL A 287 -5.06 4.16 18.77
C VAL A 287 -4.69 2.76 18.32
N VAL A 288 -5.67 1.96 17.92
CA VAL A 288 -5.48 0.64 17.29
C VAL A 288 -5.87 0.73 15.82
N GLY A 289 -4.99 0.28 14.92
CA GLY A 289 -5.28 0.37 13.50
C GLY A 289 -4.27 -0.32 12.60
N LYS A 290 -4.12 0.20 11.40
CA LYS A 290 -3.14 -0.23 10.42
C LYS A 290 -1.96 0.75 10.33
N SER A 291 -0.86 0.35 9.70
CA SER A 291 0.33 1.19 9.53
C SER A 291 0.36 1.98 8.22
N GLY A 292 -0.81 2.25 7.61
CA GLY A 292 -0.86 3.15 6.46
C GLY A 292 -0.33 4.55 6.82
N PRO A 293 0.52 5.17 5.98
CA PRO A 293 1.23 6.40 6.33
C PRO A 293 0.33 7.52 6.86
N ASN A 294 -0.82 7.77 6.23
CA ASN A 294 -1.74 8.80 6.71
C ASN A 294 -2.17 8.54 8.16
N GLN A 295 -2.64 7.31 8.47
CA GLN A 295 -3.08 6.97 9.82
C GLN A 295 -1.95 7.08 10.84
N VAL A 296 -0.74 6.65 10.49
CA VAL A 296 0.43 6.75 11.37
C VAL A 296 0.71 8.20 11.71
N PHE A 297 0.90 9.05 10.70
CA PHE A 297 1.27 10.45 10.95
C PHE A 297 0.12 11.28 11.55
N GLU A 298 -1.14 11.02 11.18
CA GLU A 298 -2.31 11.65 11.80
C GLU A 298 -2.41 11.30 13.29
N THR A 299 -2.13 10.04 13.66
CA THR A 299 -2.15 9.56 15.04
C THR A 299 -0.98 10.15 15.85
N LEU A 300 0.22 10.08 15.33
CA LEU A 300 1.42 10.56 16.01
C LEU A 300 1.41 12.09 16.17
N LEU A 301 0.80 12.81 15.24
CA LEU A 301 0.67 14.27 15.33
C LEU A 301 -0.21 14.70 16.52
N GLN A 302 -1.16 13.85 16.96
CA GLN A 302 -1.94 14.06 18.18
C GLN A 302 -1.19 13.52 19.43
N CYS A 303 0.07 13.17 19.32
CA CYS A 303 0.87 12.60 20.41
C CYS A 303 0.22 11.33 21.02
N ARG A 304 -0.37 10.48 20.16
CA ARG A 304 -0.96 9.20 20.57
C ARG A 304 -0.14 8.04 20.01
N PRO A 305 0.26 7.07 20.86
CA PRO A 305 0.90 5.85 20.38
C PRO A 305 -0.07 5.01 19.55
N LEU A 306 0.48 4.30 18.54
CA LEU A 306 -0.28 3.44 17.64
C LEU A 306 -0.03 1.97 17.93
N ILE A 307 -1.08 1.18 18.12
CA ILE A 307 -1.01 -0.28 18.12
C ILE A 307 -1.39 -0.76 16.71
N ILE A 308 -0.41 -1.28 16.00
CA ILE A 308 -0.59 -1.83 14.67
C ILE A 308 -1.08 -3.27 14.80
N SER A 309 -2.29 -3.57 14.32
CA SER A 309 -2.87 -4.91 14.33
C SER A 309 -3.02 -5.53 12.94
N SER A 310 -2.80 -4.76 11.89
CA SER A 310 -2.72 -5.22 10.50
C SER A 310 -1.90 -4.26 9.65
N PHE A 311 -1.27 -4.78 8.60
CA PHE A 311 -0.55 -3.98 7.60
C PHE A 311 -0.45 -4.73 6.28
N LEU A 312 -0.30 -3.98 5.18
CA LEU A 312 -0.01 -4.50 3.85
C LEU A 312 1.50 -4.55 3.60
N ALA A 313 1.94 -5.28 2.56
CA ALA A 313 3.36 -5.44 2.26
C ALA A 313 4.09 -4.10 2.07
N ASN A 314 3.48 -3.13 1.39
CA ASN A 314 4.02 -1.78 1.21
C ASN A 314 4.04 -0.93 2.50
N GLU A 315 3.31 -1.35 3.54
CA GLU A 315 3.27 -0.67 4.84
C GLU A 315 4.33 -1.22 5.83
N LYS A 316 5.11 -2.25 5.41
CA LYS A 316 6.09 -2.91 6.29
C LYS A 316 7.15 -1.93 6.81
N GLU A 317 7.77 -1.16 5.94
CA GLU A 317 8.81 -0.19 6.33
C GLU A 317 8.26 0.88 7.30
N THR A 318 7.02 1.31 7.10
CA THR A 318 6.33 2.22 8.02
C THR A 318 6.08 1.55 9.38
N THR A 319 5.71 0.26 9.38
CA THR A 319 5.55 -0.53 10.63
C THR A 319 6.87 -0.62 11.37
N ASP A 320 7.95 -1.01 10.70
CA ASP A 320 9.27 -1.15 11.28
C ASP A 320 9.78 0.18 11.86
N TRP A 321 9.53 1.29 11.16
CA TRP A 321 9.87 2.63 11.64
C TRP A 321 9.12 3.01 12.94
N VAL A 322 7.82 2.71 13.03
CA VAL A 322 7.02 2.96 14.24
C VAL A 322 7.56 2.18 15.42
N ILE A 323 7.90 0.90 15.22
CA ILE A 323 8.39 0.03 16.28
C ILE A 323 9.81 0.43 16.74
N HIS A 324 10.72 0.64 15.77
CA HIS A 324 12.10 1.00 16.04
C HIS A 324 12.22 2.29 16.87
N ASN A 325 11.38 3.27 16.57
CA ASN A 325 11.42 4.58 17.25
C ASN A 325 10.53 4.64 18.51
N LYS A 326 9.99 3.52 18.99
CA LYS A 326 9.09 3.46 20.15
C LYS A 326 7.88 4.44 20.02
N LEU A 327 7.24 4.44 18.86
CA LEU A 327 6.07 5.28 18.59
C LEU A 327 4.76 4.49 18.73
N GLY A 328 4.87 3.17 18.90
CA GLY A 328 3.74 2.25 19.02
C GLY A 328 4.19 0.80 19.07
N TRP A 329 3.23 -0.12 18.96
CA TRP A 329 3.43 -1.56 19.07
C TRP A 329 2.84 -2.30 17.87
N LEU A 330 3.35 -3.50 17.61
CA LEU A 330 2.77 -4.46 16.67
C LEU A 330 2.14 -5.62 17.44
N THR A 331 0.86 -5.89 17.17
CA THR A 331 0.16 -7.06 17.72
C THR A 331 -0.14 -8.06 16.60
N ARG A 332 0.06 -9.34 16.89
CA ARG A 332 -0.08 -10.43 15.90
C ARG A 332 -1.40 -11.20 16.04
N SER A 333 -2.14 -10.96 17.11
CA SER A 333 -3.41 -11.62 17.39
C SER A 333 -4.32 -10.74 18.28
N PRO A 334 -5.64 -10.97 18.26
CA PRO A 334 -6.56 -10.30 19.16
C PRO A 334 -6.24 -10.53 20.65
N ALA A 335 -5.80 -11.72 21.02
CA ALA A 335 -5.38 -12.01 22.39
C ALA A 335 -4.13 -11.22 22.81
N HIS A 336 -3.14 -11.08 21.91
CA HIS A 336 -1.97 -10.23 22.15
C HIS A 336 -2.37 -8.75 22.29
N LEU A 337 -3.34 -8.28 21.49
CA LEU A 337 -3.89 -6.93 21.63
C LEU A 337 -4.53 -6.73 23.00
N ALA A 338 -5.37 -7.67 23.46
CA ALA A 338 -6.03 -7.60 24.78
C ALA A 338 -4.99 -7.57 25.91
N ALA A 339 -3.99 -8.43 25.88
CA ALA A 339 -2.92 -8.46 26.89
C ALA A 339 -2.12 -7.15 26.91
N LEU A 340 -1.80 -6.58 25.75
CA LEU A 340 -1.11 -5.30 25.64
C LEU A 340 -1.97 -4.16 26.22
N LEU A 341 -3.25 -4.09 25.87
CA LEU A 341 -4.14 -3.04 26.36
C LEU A 341 -4.37 -3.14 27.86
N ALA A 342 -4.48 -4.36 28.42
CA ALA A 342 -4.52 -4.59 29.87
C ALA A 342 -3.28 -4.00 30.57
N ARG A 343 -2.08 -4.28 30.00
CA ARG A 343 -0.82 -3.73 30.51
C ARG A 343 -0.79 -2.20 30.45
N LEU A 344 -1.20 -1.61 29.32
CA LEU A 344 -1.17 -0.15 29.15
C LEU A 344 -2.17 0.56 30.08
N ALA A 345 -3.33 -0.06 30.36
CA ALA A 345 -4.31 0.48 31.29
C ALA A 345 -3.81 0.43 32.74
N SER A 346 -3.06 -0.63 33.15
CA SER A 346 -2.52 -0.77 34.51
C SER A 346 -1.18 -0.07 34.71
N HIS A 347 -0.43 0.23 33.62
CA HIS A 347 0.91 0.82 33.65
C HIS A 347 0.98 2.09 32.80
N PRO A 348 0.41 3.21 33.25
CA PRO A 348 0.36 4.46 32.49
C PRO A 348 1.76 5.07 32.20
N GLU A 349 2.77 4.68 32.96
CA GLU A 349 4.16 5.07 32.73
C GLU A 349 4.70 4.55 31.40
N VAL A 350 4.31 3.35 30.98
CA VAL A 350 4.67 2.78 29.67
C VAL A 350 4.11 3.65 28.55
N LEU A 351 2.86 4.09 28.70
CA LEU A 351 2.22 4.96 27.70
C LEU A 351 2.93 6.31 27.59
N ARG A 352 3.32 6.89 28.75
CA ARG A 352 4.07 8.14 28.80
C ARG A 352 5.43 8.05 28.12
N GLU A 353 6.18 6.94 28.30
CA GLU A 353 7.45 6.70 27.62
C GLU A 353 7.30 6.81 26.09
N TYR A 354 6.27 6.18 25.54
CA TYR A 354 5.99 6.22 24.09
C TYR A 354 5.53 7.61 23.62
N GLN A 355 4.69 8.29 24.41
CA GLN A 355 4.31 9.67 24.13
C GLN A 355 5.52 10.62 24.13
N ASP A 356 6.48 10.43 25.03
CA ASP A 356 7.72 11.20 25.07
C ASP A 356 8.60 10.92 23.87
N SER A 357 8.64 9.66 23.39
CA SER A 357 9.31 9.32 22.14
C SER A 357 8.68 10.04 20.95
N ILE A 358 7.35 10.07 20.88
CA ILE A 358 6.62 10.81 19.82
C ILE A 358 6.95 12.32 19.89
N ARG A 359 6.95 12.92 21.08
CA ARG A 359 7.27 14.34 21.25
C ARG A 359 8.68 14.66 20.79
N ARG A 360 9.67 13.78 21.07
CA ARG A 360 11.07 13.93 20.61
C ARG A 360 11.20 13.93 19.08
N MET A 361 10.30 13.24 18.36
CA MET A 361 10.29 13.25 16.90
C MET A 361 9.96 14.63 16.29
N ARG A 362 9.35 15.54 17.04
CA ARG A 362 8.95 16.90 16.59
C ARG A 362 8.22 16.87 15.26
N LEU A 363 7.29 15.93 15.11
CA LEU A 363 6.54 15.74 13.88
C LEU A 363 5.68 16.97 13.55
N ARG A 364 5.63 17.31 12.28
CA ARG A 364 4.79 18.37 11.74
C ARG A 364 4.33 18.03 10.33
N SER A 365 3.30 18.70 9.84
CA SER A 365 2.87 18.53 8.46
C SER A 365 3.86 19.20 7.49
N GLY A 366 4.24 18.49 6.44
CA GLY A 366 5.04 19.02 5.34
C GLY A 366 4.21 19.79 4.28
N ALA A 367 2.88 19.80 4.40
CA ALA A 367 2.02 20.44 3.40
C ALA A 367 2.33 21.94 3.18
N PRO A 368 2.66 22.75 4.23
CA PRO A 368 3.07 24.16 4.04
C PRO A 368 4.34 24.29 3.20
N GLU A 369 5.37 23.53 3.53
CA GLU A 369 6.67 23.57 2.83
C GLU A 369 6.54 23.10 1.38
N ILE A 370 5.74 22.05 1.14
CA ILE A 370 5.45 21.53 -0.21
C ILE A 370 4.66 22.55 -1.02
N ALA A 371 3.64 23.19 -0.43
CA ALA A 371 2.86 24.22 -1.12
C ALA A 371 3.74 25.39 -1.54
N GLU A 372 4.65 25.85 -0.68
CA GLU A 372 5.61 26.90 -1.01
C GLU A 372 6.55 26.49 -2.15
N PHE A 373 7.11 25.29 -2.07
CA PHE A 373 7.98 24.75 -3.11
C PHE A 373 7.27 24.69 -4.47
N LEU A 374 6.05 24.14 -4.52
CA LEU A 374 5.26 24.04 -5.75
C LEU A 374 4.86 25.43 -6.31
N ALA A 375 4.54 26.38 -5.43
CA ALA A 375 4.27 27.77 -5.82
C ALA A 375 5.50 28.40 -6.47
N GLY A 376 6.68 28.18 -5.90
CA GLY A 376 7.95 28.63 -6.47
C GLY A 376 8.19 28.05 -7.88
N LEU A 377 7.95 26.75 -8.05
CA LEU A 377 8.07 26.10 -9.37
C LEU A 377 7.08 26.67 -10.40
N ALA A 378 5.83 26.92 -10.01
CA ALA A 378 4.82 27.46 -10.93
C ALA A 378 5.13 28.89 -11.40
N ARG A 379 5.80 29.69 -10.56
CA ARG A 379 6.19 31.08 -10.87
C ARG A 379 7.44 31.19 -11.75
N GLN A 380 8.22 30.12 -11.89
CA GLN A 380 9.41 30.14 -12.76
C GLN A 380 9.01 30.31 -14.22
N LYS A 381 9.80 31.11 -14.94
CA LYS A 381 9.67 31.23 -16.42
C LYS A 381 10.18 29.96 -17.08
N ARG A 382 9.47 29.46 -18.05
CA ARG A 382 9.83 28.31 -18.84
C ARG A 382 10.12 28.64 -20.29
N PRO A 383 11.02 27.94 -20.94
CA PRO A 383 11.19 28.06 -22.37
C PRO A 383 9.92 27.58 -23.10
N PRO A 384 9.57 28.18 -24.24
CA PRO A 384 8.44 27.75 -25.04
C PRO A 384 8.66 26.33 -25.60
N ARG A 385 7.56 25.64 -25.81
CA ARG A 385 7.55 24.26 -26.35
C ARG A 385 8.16 24.20 -27.76
N LYS A 386 8.96 23.17 -28.01
CA LYS A 386 9.67 23.00 -29.29
C LYS A 386 8.91 22.16 -30.33
N ARG A 387 7.90 21.34 -29.95
CA ARG A 387 7.23 20.40 -30.89
C ARG A 387 5.74 20.17 -30.58
N PRO A 388 4.89 19.88 -31.63
CA PRO A 388 3.48 19.52 -31.44
C PRO A 388 3.28 18.15 -30.75
N MET A 389 2.29 18.04 -29.87
CA MET A 389 1.99 16.81 -29.08
C MET A 389 1.51 15.64 -29.96
N ALA A 390 0.90 15.89 -31.12
CA ALA A 390 0.46 14.85 -32.05
C ALA A 390 1.61 13.94 -32.54
N ASP A 391 2.82 14.50 -32.71
CA ASP A 391 4.01 13.71 -33.10
C ASP A 391 4.49 12.78 -31.98
N ALA A 392 4.25 13.17 -30.72
CA ALA A 392 4.60 12.34 -29.59
C ALA A 392 3.70 11.11 -29.47
N LEU A 393 2.41 11.27 -29.69
CA LEU A 393 1.47 10.14 -29.67
C LEU A 393 1.80 9.13 -30.76
N ARG A 394 2.18 9.60 -31.96
CA ARG A 394 2.61 8.72 -33.03
C ARG A 394 3.88 7.95 -32.65
N LYS A 395 4.92 8.67 -32.20
CA LYS A 395 6.19 8.05 -31.76
C LYS A 395 6.02 7.12 -30.57
N PHE A 396 5.12 7.47 -29.64
CA PHE A 396 4.79 6.61 -28.52
C PHE A 396 4.12 5.32 -28.98
N ARG A 397 3.07 5.43 -29.81
CA ARG A 397 2.40 4.26 -30.39
C ARG A 397 3.38 3.34 -31.08
N ASP A 398 4.23 3.91 -31.97
CA ASP A 398 5.19 3.16 -32.75
C ASP A 398 6.24 2.46 -31.87
N ARG A 399 6.64 3.11 -30.74
CA ARG A 399 7.53 2.51 -29.74
C ARG A 399 6.84 1.40 -28.94
N VAL A 400 5.59 1.58 -28.51
CA VAL A 400 4.82 0.55 -27.78
C VAL A 400 4.60 -0.68 -28.65
N VAL A 401 4.29 -0.48 -29.94
CA VAL A 401 4.16 -1.58 -30.91
C VAL A 401 5.49 -2.32 -31.04
N ALA A 402 6.59 -1.60 -31.29
CA ALA A 402 7.92 -2.20 -31.46
C ALA A 402 8.41 -2.95 -30.21
N GLU A 403 8.18 -2.38 -29.02
CA GLU A 403 8.55 -3.05 -27.76
C GLU A 403 7.64 -4.25 -27.46
N GLY A 404 6.35 -4.19 -27.83
CA GLY A 404 5.41 -5.31 -27.76
C GLY A 404 5.83 -6.49 -28.64
N GLU A 405 6.22 -6.21 -29.88
CA GLU A 405 6.76 -7.21 -30.81
C GLU A 405 8.08 -7.82 -30.32
N ALA A 406 8.99 -6.99 -29.81
CA ALA A 406 10.25 -7.46 -29.24
C ALA A 406 10.04 -8.36 -28.01
N LEU A 407 9.04 -8.04 -27.20
CA LEU A 407 8.65 -8.87 -26.05
C LEU A 407 8.01 -10.17 -26.49
N GLY A 408 7.10 -10.15 -27.47
CA GLY A 408 6.51 -11.36 -28.06
C GLY A 408 7.60 -12.34 -28.50
N LYS A 409 8.60 -11.85 -29.24
CA LYS A 409 9.76 -12.65 -29.66
C LYS A 409 10.58 -13.20 -28.48
N ARG A 410 10.77 -12.42 -27.40
CA ARG A 410 11.47 -12.91 -26.18
C ARG A 410 10.69 -13.96 -25.44
N ILE A 411 9.37 -13.81 -25.28
CA ILE A 411 8.50 -14.80 -24.65
C ILE A 411 8.50 -16.10 -25.46
N GLU A 412 8.41 -16.02 -26.79
CA GLU A 412 8.49 -17.19 -27.67
C GLU A 412 9.85 -17.88 -27.58
N ALA A 413 10.95 -17.14 -27.54
CA ALA A 413 12.30 -17.68 -27.36
C ALA A 413 12.44 -18.41 -26.01
N THR A 414 11.99 -17.77 -24.91
CA THR A 414 12.04 -18.38 -23.56
C THR A 414 11.12 -19.62 -23.45
N ALA A 415 9.93 -19.56 -24.06
CA ALA A 415 9.02 -20.72 -24.10
C ALA A 415 9.61 -21.87 -24.93
N ASN A 416 10.32 -21.57 -26.01
CA ASN A 416 11.01 -22.55 -26.84
C ASN A 416 12.20 -23.18 -26.10
N GLU A 417 13.01 -22.39 -25.39
CA GLU A 417 14.08 -22.88 -24.52
C GLU A 417 13.53 -23.78 -23.40
N GLY A 418 12.43 -23.36 -22.75
CA GLY A 418 11.75 -24.18 -21.74
C GLY A 418 11.22 -25.50 -22.31
N ARG A 419 10.66 -25.50 -23.52
CA ARG A 419 10.24 -26.74 -24.24
C ARG A 419 11.42 -27.65 -24.56
N ILE A 420 12.54 -27.08 -25.01
CA ILE A 420 13.77 -27.83 -25.32
C ILE A 420 14.35 -28.46 -24.04
N GLN A 421 14.43 -27.69 -22.95
CA GLN A 421 14.91 -28.21 -21.65
C GLN A 421 14.00 -29.29 -21.08
N THR A 422 12.68 -29.11 -21.18
CA THR A 422 11.70 -30.12 -20.74
C THR A 422 11.78 -31.39 -21.59
N ALA A 423 11.92 -31.26 -22.91
CA ALA A 423 12.11 -32.41 -23.80
C ALA A 423 13.42 -33.17 -23.53
N ALA A 424 14.51 -32.41 -23.23
CA ALA A 424 15.79 -33.01 -22.85
C ALA A 424 15.72 -33.74 -21.50
N ALA A 425 15.02 -33.14 -20.51
CA ALA A 425 14.79 -33.78 -19.21
C ALA A 425 13.94 -35.05 -19.33
N VAL A 426 12.89 -35.04 -20.15
CA VAL A 426 12.06 -36.22 -20.46
C VAL A 426 12.86 -37.29 -21.17
N ARG A 427 13.74 -36.95 -22.13
CA ARG A 427 14.64 -37.89 -22.80
C ARG A 427 15.62 -38.51 -21.80
N ARG A 428 16.24 -37.73 -20.90
CA ARG A 428 17.13 -38.23 -19.82
C ARG A 428 16.39 -39.19 -18.87
N ALA A 429 15.18 -38.79 -18.44
CA ALA A 429 14.36 -39.66 -17.58
C ALA A 429 14.01 -40.99 -18.27
N ARG A 430 13.63 -40.99 -19.56
CA ARG A 430 13.35 -42.18 -20.34
C ARG A 430 14.58 -43.08 -20.53
N SER A 431 15.78 -42.51 -20.74
CA SER A 431 17.04 -43.27 -20.85
C SER A 431 17.40 -43.94 -19.51
N THR A 432 17.22 -43.22 -18.38
CA THR A 432 17.46 -43.76 -17.03
C THR A 432 16.48 -44.88 -16.68
N ILE A 433 15.22 -44.77 -17.07
CA ILE A 433 14.22 -45.84 -16.89
C ILE A 433 14.59 -47.07 -17.76
N ARG A 434 15.01 -46.87 -19.02
CA ARG A 434 15.45 -47.99 -19.90
C ARG A 434 16.71 -48.66 -19.36
N SER A 435 17.71 -47.96 -18.85
CA SER A 435 18.92 -48.55 -18.26
C SER A 435 18.59 -49.36 -16.99
N ARG A 436 17.71 -48.85 -16.13
CA ARG A 436 17.24 -49.60 -14.94
C ARG A 436 16.40 -50.81 -15.28
N ALA A 437 15.56 -50.74 -16.32
CA ALA A 437 14.79 -51.89 -16.80
C ALA A 437 15.71 -52.99 -17.42
N GLY A 438 16.77 -52.59 -18.16
CA GLY A 438 17.78 -53.48 -18.68
C GLY A 438 18.60 -54.18 -17.59
N GLN A 439 18.97 -53.47 -16.54
CA GLN A 439 19.68 -54.04 -15.38
C GLN A 439 18.77 -54.95 -14.54
N GLY A 440 17.47 -54.65 -14.44
CA GLY A 440 16.49 -55.52 -13.77
C GLY A 440 16.22 -56.80 -14.53
N ALA A 441 16.23 -56.80 -15.88
CA ALA A 441 16.11 -57.98 -16.71
C ALA A 441 17.36 -58.88 -16.63
N ALA A 442 18.56 -58.29 -16.65
CA ALA A 442 19.82 -59.00 -16.46
C ALA A 442 19.97 -59.65 -15.08
N ALA A 443 19.46 -58.98 -14.03
CA ALA A 443 19.44 -59.52 -12.66
C ALA A 443 18.41 -60.66 -12.49
N ARG A 444 17.29 -60.62 -13.23
CA ARG A 444 16.32 -61.76 -13.24
C ARG A 444 16.86 -62.98 -13.98
N THR A 445 17.56 -62.81 -15.09
CA THR A 445 18.17 -63.93 -15.84
C THR A 445 19.29 -64.62 -15.03
N ARG A 446 20.09 -63.91 -14.24
CA ARG A 446 21.08 -64.50 -13.32
C ARG A 446 20.45 -65.20 -12.10
N ARG A 447 19.27 -64.81 -11.64
CA ARG A 447 18.59 -65.53 -10.51
C ARG A 447 17.85 -66.79 -10.93
N VAL A 448 17.52 -66.94 -12.22
CA VAL A 448 16.87 -68.18 -12.73
C VAL A 448 17.89 -69.29 -12.96
N SER A 449 19.16 -68.97 -13.26
CA SER A 449 20.20 -70.01 -13.47
C SER A 449 20.83 -70.59 -12.19
N THR A 450 20.57 -70.04 -11.02
CA THR A 450 21.13 -70.49 -9.73
C THR A 450 20.11 -71.20 -8.82
N ARG A 451 18.87 -71.46 -9.30
CA ARG A 451 17.80 -72.06 -8.50
C ARG A 451 17.34 -73.41 -9.02
N ALA A 452 18.12 -74.06 -9.89
CA ALA A 452 17.84 -75.38 -10.47
C ALA A 452 18.67 -76.57 -9.81
N VAL A 453 18.98 -76.49 -8.53
CA VAL A 453 19.48 -77.67 -7.78
C VAL A 453 18.88 -77.61 -6.37
N LYS A 454 18.13 -78.67 -6.06
CA LYS A 454 17.53 -79.11 -4.80
C LYS A 454 16.03 -78.83 -4.60
N ALA A 455 15.26 -79.79 -5.02
CA ALA A 455 13.93 -80.11 -4.52
C ALA A 455 13.94 -81.42 -3.77
N THR A 456 13.40 -81.42 -2.57
CA THR A 456 12.85 -82.64 -1.89
C THR A 456 11.62 -82.17 -1.07
N PRO A 457 10.56 -82.98 -1.00
CA PRO A 457 9.22 -82.54 -0.65
C PRO A 457 8.89 -82.69 0.84
N ALA A 458 8.00 -81.87 1.38
CA ALA A 458 7.32 -82.13 2.66
C ALA A 458 5.91 -81.53 2.68
N THR A 459 5.02 -82.24 3.18
CA THR A 459 3.58 -82.39 3.34
C THR A 459 2.80 -81.23 3.95
N PRO A 460 1.44 -81.14 3.83
CA PRO A 460 0.66 -79.93 4.05
C PRO A 460 0.10 -79.79 5.50
N ALA A 461 -0.09 -78.61 5.95
CA ALA A 461 -0.87 -78.33 7.16
C ALA A 461 -1.73 -77.07 7.05
N THR A 462 -3.01 -77.27 7.07
CA THR A 462 -4.15 -76.62 7.66
C THR A 462 -4.27 -75.12 7.65
N ARG A 463 -5.41 -74.68 7.09
CA ARG A 463 -6.07 -73.38 7.14
C ARG A 463 -6.39 -72.90 8.57
N ARG A 464 -6.20 -71.66 8.84
CA ARG A 464 -7.04 -70.89 9.76
C ARG A 464 -7.31 -69.42 9.22
N ALA A 465 -8.56 -69.05 9.37
CA ALA A 465 -9.11 -67.75 8.90
C ALA A 465 -8.84 -66.61 9.87
N PRO A 466 -8.91 -65.34 9.44
CA PRO A 466 -8.69 -64.14 10.26
C PRO A 466 -9.98 -63.63 10.94
N PRO A 467 -9.89 -62.90 12.05
CA PRO A 467 -11.02 -62.21 12.65
C PRO A 467 -11.19 -60.80 12.10
N ARG A 468 -12.44 -60.36 12.06
CA ARG A 468 -12.89 -58.98 11.68
C ARG A 468 -12.80 -58.03 12.88
N PRO A 469 -12.84 -56.70 12.60
CA PRO A 469 -12.58 -55.63 13.56
C PRO A 469 -13.84 -55.18 14.33
N ARG A 470 -13.56 -54.55 15.46
CA ARG A 470 -14.46 -53.56 16.10
C ARG A 470 -13.84 -52.20 16.00
#